data_e3c4b809d3fef65adda21e13e09759e1
#
_entry.id   e3c4b809d3fef65adda21e13e09759e1
#
_cell.length_a   1.000
_cell.length_b   1.000
_cell.length_c   1.000
_cell.angle_alpha   90.00
_cell.angle_beta   90.00
_cell.angle_gamma   90.00
#
_symmetry.space_group_name_H-M   'P 1'
#
loop_
_entity.id
_entity.type
_entity.pdbx_description
1 polymer ?
#
loop_
_entity_poly.entity_id
_entity_poly.type
_entity_poly.pdbx_seq_one_letter_code
_entity_poly.pdbx_strand_id
1 'polypeptide(L)'
;MKPDNFNDVVEEGSSRKYIENLKQNELIIYSPTSIEKNNIKNNQCLMVNWHDLTKNINKIDEFIKKNNTISSVVSYGGGSTIDIGKYIANKLGIDFICIPTMLSTNSYATDKVALIKENKKITLNAKIPDKIIIDNELLNLSKDENIYGLADVFSIYTALYDWK
;
A
#
# COMPACT_ATOMS: atom_id res chain seq x y z
N MET A 1 0.66 -5.24 18.47
CA MET A 1 -0.09 -4.21 19.25
C MET A 1 -0.77 -3.32 18.22
N LYS A 2 -2.07 -3.05 18.31
CA LYS A 2 -2.69 -2.03 17.42
C LYS A 2 -2.24 -0.68 17.93
N PRO A 3 -1.85 0.28 17.08
CA PRO A 3 -1.59 1.63 17.54
C PRO A 3 -2.89 2.19 18.13
N ASP A 4 -2.80 2.79 19.30
CA ASP A 4 -3.96 3.35 20.02
C ASP A 4 -4.55 4.55 19.27
N ASN A 5 -3.75 5.16 18.36
CA ASN A 5 -4.15 6.28 17.53
C ASN A 5 -3.57 6.11 16.11
N PHE A 6 -4.42 6.26 15.09
CA PHE A 6 -3.99 6.23 13.67
C PHE A 6 -2.92 7.28 13.35
N ASN A 7 -2.97 8.44 14.01
CA ASN A 7 -1.98 9.50 13.81
C ASN A 7 -0.55 9.09 14.22
N ASP A 8 -0.41 8.09 15.09
CA ASP A 8 0.91 7.64 15.56
C ASP A 8 1.70 6.87 14.48
N VAL A 9 1.00 6.41 13.43
CA VAL A 9 1.61 5.68 12.30
C VAL A 9 1.83 6.56 11.07
N VAL A 10 1.33 7.80 11.06
CA VAL A 10 1.45 8.72 9.93
C VAL A 10 2.65 9.63 10.12
N GLU A 11 3.49 9.70 9.10
CA GLU A 11 4.71 10.50 9.08
C GLU A 11 4.79 11.28 7.76
N GLU A 12 5.05 12.57 7.83
CA GLU A 12 5.36 13.37 6.63
C GLU A 12 6.84 13.24 6.29
N GLY A 13 7.12 12.97 5.01
CA GLY A 13 8.52 12.80 4.60
C GLY A 13 8.70 12.54 3.12
N SER A 14 9.97 12.50 2.70
CA SER A 14 10.32 12.19 1.32
C SER A 14 10.30 10.69 1.08
N SER A 15 9.39 10.24 0.24
CA SER A 15 9.27 8.86 -0.23
C SER A 15 10.55 8.40 -0.92
N ARG A 16 11.19 9.28 -1.71
CA ARG A 16 12.46 8.99 -2.40
C ARG A 16 13.56 8.64 -1.41
N LYS A 17 13.79 9.50 -0.41
CA LYS A 17 14.83 9.25 0.61
C LYS A 17 14.57 7.95 1.36
N TYR A 18 13.32 7.64 1.65
CA TYR A 18 12.96 6.40 2.31
C TYR A 18 13.32 5.19 1.46
N ILE A 19 12.89 5.17 0.19
CA ILE A 19 13.09 4.04 -0.73
C ILE A 19 14.59 3.84 -1.05
N GLU A 20 15.36 4.91 -1.25
CA GLU A 20 16.80 4.84 -1.53
C GLU A 20 17.60 4.21 -0.37
N ASN A 21 17.07 4.24 0.85
CA ASN A 21 17.71 3.63 2.04
C ASN A 21 17.26 2.19 2.35
N LEU A 22 16.35 1.60 1.55
CA LEU A 22 15.91 0.21 1.74
C LEU A 22 17.05 -0.78 1.47
N LYS A 23 17.07 -1.87 2.24
CA LYS A 23 18.13 -2.87 2.26
C LYS A 23 17.75 -4.14 1.48
N GLN A 24 18.70 -5.04 1.29
CA GLN A 24 18.56 -6.25 0.48
C GLN A 24 17.43 -7.19 0.92
N ASN A 25 17.09 -7.22 2.21
CA ASN A 25 16.02 -8.07 2.75
C ASN A 25 14.65 -7.37 2.85
N GLU A 26 14.52 -6.17 2.30
CA GLU A 26 13.26 -5.42 2.26
C GLU A 26 12.62 -5.54 0.88
N LEU A 27 11.30 -5.66 0.87
CA LEU A 27 10.51 -5.79 -0.36
C LEU A 27 9.78 -4.47 -0.64
N ILE A 28 9.85 -4.01 -1.88
CA ILE A 28 8.97 -2.94 -2.37
C ILE A 28 7.99 -3.49 -3.41
N ILE A 29 6.70 -3.34 -3.16
CA ILE A 29 5.64 -3.52 -4.16
C ILE A 29 5.31 -2.16 -4.75
N TYR A 30 5.51 -1.99 -6.05
CA TYR A 30 5.39 -0.69 -6.68
C TYR A 30 4.44 -0.66 -7.88
N SER A 31 3.94 0.54 -8.17
CA SER A 31 3.28 0.86 -9.44
C SER A 31 4.33 1.40 -10.42
N PRO A 32 4.43 0.86 -11.65
CA PRO A 32 5.37 1.36 -12.66
C PRO A 32 5.23 2.86 -12.90
N THR A 33 4.00 3.34 -13.03
CA THR A 33 3.73 4.77 -13.22
C THR A 33 4.28 5.62 -12.09
N SER A 34 4.22 5.14 -10.83
CA SER A 34 4.73 5.88 -9.68
C SER A 34 6.26 5.92 -9.66
N ILE A 35 6.92 4.81 -10.01
CA ILE A 35 8.39 4.73 -10.11
C ILE A 35 8.91 5.65 -11.23
N GLU A 36 8.29 5.59 -12.40
CA GLU A 36 8.70 6.40 -13.57
C GLU A 36 8.53 7.90 -13.31
N LYS A 37 7.35 8.33 -12.84
CA LYS A 37 7.05 9.73 -12.54
C LYS A 37 8.04 10.35 -11.52
N ASN A 38 8.53 9.56 -10.59
CA ASN A 38 9.36 10.05 -9.49
C ASN A 38 10.84 9.68 -9.65
N ASN A 39 11.23 9.03 -10.75
CA ASN A 39 12.61 8.62 -11.05
C ASN A 39 13.28 7.90 -9.86
N ILE A 40 12.55 6.98 -9.24
CA ILE A 40 13.03 6.21 -8.09
C ILE A 40 13.90 5.06 -8.56
N LYS A 41 15.07 4.93 -7.97
CA LYS A 41 16.01 3.84 -8.21
C LYS A 41 16.48 3.28 -6.89
N ASN A 42 16.38 1.98 -6.73
CA ASN A 42 17.03 1.24 -5.66
C ASN A 42 17.48 -0.12 -6.22
N ASN A 43 18.77 -0.40 -6.14
CA ASN A 43 19.36 -1.65 -6.62
C ASN A 43 19.70 -2.60 -5.46
N GLN A 44 19.33 -2.25 -4.23
CA GLN A 44 19.68 -3.02 -3.04
C GLN A 44 18.49 -3.87 -2.53
N CYS A 45 17.26 -3.36 -2.61
CA CYS A 45 16.06 -4.08 -2.16
C CYS A 45 15.41 -4.91 -3.29
N LEU A 46 14.53 -5.83 -2.90
CA LEU A 46 13.71 -6.58 -3.85
C LEU A 46 12.55 -5.71 -4.35
N MET A 47 12.54 -5.40 -5.63
CA MET A 47 11.50 -4.57 -6.26
C MET A 47 10.56 -5.43 -7.11
N VAL A 48 9.27 -5.41 -6.81
CA VAL A 48 8.25 -6.20 -7.51
C VAL A 48 7.13 -5.29 -8.03
N ASN A 49 6.90 -5.34 -9.33
CA ASN A 49 5.76 -4.69 -9.94
C ASN A 49 4.46 -5.39 -9.53
N TRP A 50 3.47 -4.65 -9.06
CA TRP A 50 2.20 -5.22 -8.64
C TRP A 50 1.47 -5.97 -9.78
N HIS A 51 1.71 -5.62 -11.04
CA HIS A 51 1.16 -6.34 -12.20
C HIS A 51 1.64 -7.79 -12.30
N ASP A 52 2.83 -8.12 -11.78
CA ASP A 52 3.36 -9.48 -11.79
C ASP A 52 2.55 -10.39 -10.86
N LEU A 53 2.04 -9.83 -9.78
CA LEU A 53 1.23 -10.52 -8.77
C LEU A 53 -0.28 -10.42 -9.03
N THR A 54 -0.73 -9.39 -9.76
CA THR A 54 -2.12 -9.18 -10.25
C THR A 54 -3.21 -9.26 -9.17
N LYS A 55 -2.89 -8.96 -7.89
CA LYS A 55 -3.78 -9.17 -6.74
C LYS A 55 -4.27 -10.63 -6.58
N ASN A 56 -3.69 -11.59 -7.30
CA ASN A 56 -4.07 -12.99 -7.26
C ASN A 56 -3.41 -13.70 -6.07
N ILE A 57 -4.22 -14.23 -5.16
CA ILE A 57 -3.74 -14.85 -3.92
C ILE A 57 -2.75 -15.99 -4.20
N ASN A 58 -3.03 -16.86 -5.18
CA ASN A 58 -2.15 -17.99 -5.47
C ASN A 58 -0.76 -17.53 -5.92
N LYS A 59 -0.71 -16.50 -6.81
CA LYS A 59 0.57 -15.90 -7.25
C LYS A 59 1.33 -15.26 -6.09
N ILE A 60 0.61 -14.56 -5.21
CA ILE A 60 1.22 -13.91 -4.04
C ILE A 60 1.74 -14.96 -3.07
N ASP A 61 0.99 -16.03 -2.80
CA ASP A 61 1.41 -17.11 -1.90
C ASP A 61 2.62 -17.89 -2.46
N GLU A 62 2.70 -18.10 -3.79
CA GLU A 62 3.88 -18.65 -4.44
C GLU A 62 5.10 -17.74 -4.33
N PHE A 63 4.89 -16.43 -4.49
CA PHE A 63 5.94 -15.43 -4.31
C PHE A 63 6.47 -15.43 -2.85
N ILE A 64 5.58 -15.47 -1.86
CA ILE A 64 5.95 -15.54 -0.44
C ILE A 64 6.79 -16.79 -0.15
N LYS A 65 6.41 -17.96 -0.67
CA LYS A 65 7.16 -19.21 -0.47
C LYS A 65 8.59 -19.14 -0.99
N LYS A 66 8.81 -18.42 -2.09
CA LYS A 66 10.14 -18.25 -2.72
C LYS A 66 10.98 -17.18 -2.03
N ASN A 67 10.37 -16.28 -1.27
CA ASN A 67 11.01 -15.09 -0.71
C ASN A 67 10.72 -14.97 0.80
N ASN A 68 10.90 -16.03 1.55
CA ASN A 68 10.57 -16.11 2.98
C ASN A 68 11.56 -15.39 3.92
N THR A 69 12.63 -14.82 3.39
CA THR A 69 13.65 -14.06 4.14
C THR A 69 13.38 -12.56 4.17
N ILE A 70 12.26 -12.11 3.60
CA ILE A 70 11.85 -10.69 3.61
C ILE A 70 11.60 -10.26 5.06
N SER A 71 12.15 -9.12 5.47
CA SER A 71 12.06 -8.56 6.82
C SER A 71 11.02 -7.45 6.96
N SER A 72 10.71 -6.75 5.87
CA SER A 72 9.66 -5.73 5.82
C SER A 72 9.11 -5.56 4.41
N VAL A 73 7.91 -5.02 4.30
CA VAL A 73 7.25 -4.72 3.02
C VAL A 73 6.91 -3.24 2.93
N VAL A 74 7.31 -2.63 1.83
CA VAL A 74 6.94 -1.27 1.46
C VAL A 74 5.97 -1.32 0.27
N SER A 75 4.83 -0.68 0.35
CA SER A 75 3.95 -0.44 -0.79
C SER A 75 4.10 0.99 -1.29
N TYR A 76 4.49 1.15 -2.55
CA TYR A 76 4.65 2.43 -3.21
C TYR A 76 3.70 2.55 -4.40
N GLY A 77 2.54 3.16 -4.18
CA GLY A 77 1.50 3.27 -5.21
C GLY A 77 0.09 3.44 -4.67
N GLY A 78 -0.91 3.07 -5.46
CA GLY A 78 -2.32 3.11 -5.11
C GLY A 78 -2.82 1.82 -4.45
N GLY A 79 -4.14 1.67 -4.37
CA GLY A 79 -4.81 0.59 -3.64
C GLY A 79 -4.34 -0.83 -3.98
N SER A 80 -4.00 -1.12 -5.25
CA SER A 80 -3.53 -2.46 -5.63
C SER A 80 -2.18 -2.83 -5.01
N THR A 81 -1.23 -1.88 -4.99
CA THR A 81 0.07 -2.10 -4.35
C THR A 81 -0.08 -2.26 -2.85
N ILE A 82 -0.96 -1.44 -2.24
CA ILE A 82 -1.23 -1.44 -0.81
C ILE A 82 -1.85 -2.77 -0.39
N ASP A 83 -2.86 -3.26 -1.11
CA ASP A 83 -3.52 -4.53 -0.80
C ASP A 83 -2.54 -5.72 -0.87
N ILE A 84 -1.69 -5.77 -1.91
CA ILE A 84 -0.70 -6.83 -2.08
C ILE A 84 0.35 -6.78 -0.96
N GLY A 85 0.95 -5.62 -0.72
CA GLY A 85 1.98 -5.47 0.30
C GLY A 85 1.46 -5.77 1.70
N LYS A 86 0.27 -5.27 2.03
CA LYS A 86 -0.42 -5.55 3.29
C LYS A 86 -0.68 -7.04 3.49
N TYR A 87 -1.13 -7.75 2.44
CA TYR A 87 -1.35 -9.18 2.51
C TYR A 87 -0.05 -9.96 2.76
N ILE A 88 1.03 -9.61 2.03
CA ILE A 88 2.35 -10.25 2.21
C ILE A 88 2.84 -10.04 3.64
N ALA A 89 2.85 -8.79 4.11
CA ALA A 89 3.31 -8.47 5.44
C ALA A 89 2.50 -9.18 6.54
N ASN A 90 1.17 -9.23 6.39
CA ASN A 90 0.30 -9.94 7.32
C ASN A 90 0.57 -11.45 7.34
N LYS A 91 0.83 -12.06 6.18
CA LYS A 91 1.15 -13.50 6.07
C LYS A 91 2.49 -13.86 6.69
N LEU A 92 3.49 -13.00 6.53
CA LEU A 92 4.83 -13.22 7.07
C LEU A 92 4.99 -12.73 8.52
N GLY A 93 4.03 -11.96 9.06
CA GLY A 93 4.11 -11.38 10.40
C GLY A 93 5.22 -10.33 10.55
N ILE A 94 5.49 -9.57 9.46
CA ILE A 94 6.56 -8.57 9.38
C ILE A 94 6.00 -7.15 9.23
N ASP A 95 6.85 -6.13 9.33
CA ASP A 95 6.45 -4.74 9.22
C ASP A 95 5.93 -4.39 7.84
N PHE A 96 4.88 -3.56 7.82
CA PHE A 96 4.26 -3.03 6.62
C PHE A 96 4.31 -1.50 6.60
N ILE A 97 5.01 -0.96 5.63
CA ILE A 97 5.13 0.47 5.39
C ILE A 97 4.32 0.84 4.14
N CYS A 98 3.46 1.83 4.25
CA CYS A 98 2.64 2.32 3.16
C CYS A 98 3.10 3.70 2.71
N ILE A 99 3.36 3.86 1.42
CA ILE A 99 3.66 5.14 0.76
C ILE A 99 2.61 5.34 -0.33
N PRO A 100 1.45 5.93 0.00
CA PRO A 100 0.40 6.16 -0.99
C PRO A 100 0.84 7.22 -2.00
N THR A 101 0.67 6.93 -3.28
CA THR A 101 0.96 7.89 -4.38
C THR A 101 -0.28 8.66 -4.81
N MET A 102 -1.43 8.31 -4.25
CA MET A 102 -2.73 8.97 -4.44
C MET A 102 -3.64 8.65 -3.24
N LEU A 103 -4.57 9.55 -2.95
CA LEU A 103 -5.55 9.42 -1.87
C LEU A 103 -6.93 9.01 -2.38
N SER A 104 -7.02 8.37 -3.55
CA SER A 104 -8.26 7.90 -4.17
C SER A 104 -8.81 6.60 -3.58
N THR A 105 -8.21 6.09 -2.50
CA THR A 105 -8.60 4.84 -1.83
C THR A 105 -8.32 4.93 -0.34
N ASN A 106 -9.12 4.23 0.46
CA ASN A 106 -8.90 4.10 1.89
C ASN A 106 -8.05 2.87 2.28
N SER A 107 -7.45 2.18 1.32
CA SER A 107 -6.67 0.95 1.56
C SER A 107 -5.54 1.15 2.58
N TYR A 108 -4.95 2.34 2.65
CA TYR A 108 -3.90 2.67 3.62
C TYR A 108 -4.40 2.83 5.06
N ALA A 109 -5.70 3.06 5.26
CA ALA A 109 -6.31 3.35 6.56
C ALA A 109 -7.17 2.19 7.12
N THR A 110 -7.32 1.10 6.38
CA THR A 110 -8.18 -0.03 6.77
C THR A 110 -7.38 -1.29 7.09
N ASP A 111 -7.94 -2.17 7.91
CA ASP A 111 -7.43 -3.50 8.20
C ASP A 111 -7.94 -4.57 7.20
N LYS A 112 -8.44 -4.15 6.05
CA LYS A 112 -8.92 -5.02 4.98
C LYS A 112 -8.00 -4.99 3.77
N VAL A 113 -8.01 -6.09 3.01
CA VAL A 113 -7.39 -6.19 1.68
C VAL A 113 -8.40 -6.78 0.70
N ALA A 114 -8.44 -6.21 -0.51
CA ALA A 114 -9.26 -6.71 -1.61
C ALA A 114 -8.39 -7.43 -2.62
N LEU A 115 -8.51 -8.76 -2.69
CA LEU A 115 -7.71 -9.63 -3.54
C LEU A 115 -8.59 -10.46 -4.48
N ILE A 116 -7.96 -11.28 -5.34
CA ILE A 116 -8.62 -12.17 -6.29
C ILE A 116 -8.28 -13.62 -5.93
N LYS A 117 -9.31 -14.43 -5.75
CA LYS A 117 -9.20 -15.88 -5.61
C LYS A 117 -10.18 -16.54 -6.59
N GLU A 118 -9.69 -17.47 -7.41
CA GLU A 118 -10.55 -18.19 -8.37
C GLU A 118 -11.40 -17.24 -9.24
N ASN A 119 -10.78 -16.15 -9.74
CA ASN A 119 -11.41 -15.09 -10.53
C ASN A 119 -12.52 -14.29 -9.81
N LYS A 120 -12.68 -14.44 -8.51
CA LYS A 120 -13.61 -13.67 -7.70
C LYS A 120 -12.88 -12.69 -6.80
N LYS A 121 -13.42 -11.46 -6.69
CA LYS A 121 -12.95 -10.51 -5.67
C LYS A 121 -13.36 -11.00 -4.29
N ILE A 122 -12.42 -11.04 -3.38
CA ILE A 122 -12.65 -11.36 -1.97
C ILE A 122 -12.01 -10.30 -1.08
N THR A 123 -12.61 -10.08 0.07
CA THR A 123 -12.06 -9.19 1.10
C THR A 123 -11.60 -10.04 2.27
N LEU A 124 -10.36 -9.83 2.70
CA LEU A 124 -9.75 -10.53 3.82
C LEU A 124 -9.35 -9.54 4.91
N ASN A 125 -9.30 -10.03 6.15
CA ASN A 125 -8.70 -9.30 7.25
C ASN A 125 -7.17 -9.30 7.10
N ALA A 126 -6.56 -8.18 7.40
CA ALA A 126 -5.12 -8.00 7.46
C ALA A 126 -4.78 -7.05 8.61
N LYS A 127 -3.57 -6.51 8.64
CA LYS A 127 -3.19 -5.48 9.61
C LYS A 127 -3.29 -4.09 8.97
N ILE A 128 -3.44 -3.06 9.78
CA ILE A 128 -3.19 -1.68 9.34
C ILE A 128 -1.67 -1.51 9.13
N PRO A 129 -1.21 -0.53 8.34
CA PRO A 129 0.21 -0.25 8.23
C PRO A 129 0.85 0.06 9.59
N ASP A 130 2.09 -0.39 9.78
CA ASP A 130 2.90 0.00 10.94
C ASP A 130 3.44 1.43 10.76
N LYS A 131 3.57 1.87 9.50
CA LYS A 131 3.96 3.24 9.13
C LYS A 131 3.30 3.65 7.81
N ILE A 132 2.85 4.91 7.74
CA ILE A 132 2.35 5.55 6.52
C ILE A 132 3.20 6.79 6.29
N ILE A 133 3.87 6.86 5.14
CA ILE A 133 4.69 8.02 4.76
C ILE A 133 3.90 8.84 3.76
N ILE A 134 3.55 10.05 4.15
CA ILE A 134 2.86 11.03 3.31
C ILE A 134 3.91 11.94 2.67
N ASP A 135 4.06 11.83 1.36
CA ASP A 135 4.92 12.67 0.57
C ASP A 135 4.07 13.69 -0.20
N ASN A 136 4.08 14.94 0.26
CA ASN A 136 3.25 16.00 -0.30
C ASN A 136 3.63 16.34 -1.75
N GLU A 137 4.91 16.20 -2.14
CA GLU A 137 5.32 16.39 -3.53
C GLU A 137 4.69 15.30 -4.41
N LEU A 138 4.71 14.06 -3.95
CA LEU A 138 4.13 12.92 -4.64
C LEU A 138 2.62 13.04 -4.81
N LEU A 139 1.91 13.42 -3.75
CA LEU A 139 0.46 13.62 -3.78
C LEU A 139 0.03 14.78 -4.68
N ASN A 140 0.85 15.82 -4.79
CA ASN A 140 0.59 16.93 -5.71
C ASN A 140 0.65 16.52 -7.19
N LEU A 141 1.37 15.45 -7.53
CA LEU A 141 1.41 14.92 -8.89
C LEU A 141 0.14 14.13 -9.29
N SER A 142 -0.70 13.79 -8.32
CA SER A 142 -1.93 13.01 -8.49
C SER A 142 -3.18 13.79 -8.06
N LYS A 143 -3.20 15.11 -8.31
CA LYS A 143 -4.32 15.97 -7.86
C LYS A 143 -5.67 15.55 -8.39
N ASP A 144 -5.75 15.17 -9.66
CA ASP A 144 -7.01 14.79 -10.29
C ASP A 144 -7.54 13.48 -9.71
N GLU A 145 -6.66 12.52 -9.45
CA GLU A 145 -7.03 11.25 -8.83
C GLU A 145 -7.43 11.39 -7.36
N ASN A 146 -6.87 12.38 -6.65
CA ASN A 146 -7.20 12.63 -5.25
C ASN A 146 -8.64 13.16 -5.05
N ILE A 147 -9.25 13.74 -6.09
CA ILE A 147 -10.66 14.18 -6.07
C ILE A 147 -11.60 12.99 -5.81
N TYR A 148 -11.28 11.80 -6.31
CA TYR A 148 -12.08 10.60 -6.07
C TYR A 148 -12.12 10.21 -4.59
N GLY A 149 -11.01 10.38 -3.87
CA GLY A 149 -10.97 10.15 -2.42
C GLY A 149 -11.86 11.14 -1.64
N LEU A 150 -11.90 12.40 -2.05
CA LEU A 150 -12.81 13.37 -1.49
C LEU A 150 -14.28 13.02 -1.78
N ALA A 151 -14.59 12.54 -2.99
CA ALA A 151 -15.93 12.10 -3.33
C ALA A 151 -16.40 10.93 -2.45
N ASP A 152 -15.51 9.98 -2.14
CA ASP A 152 -15.81 8.86 -1.22
C ASP A 152 -16.13 9.38 0.19
N VAL A 153 -15.39 10.35 0.71
CA VAL A 153 -15.67 10.95 2.02
C VAL A 153 -17.02 11.66 2.03
N PHE A 154 -17.33 12.42 0.97
CA PHE A 154 -18.64 13.07 0.84
C PHE A 154 -19.79 12.06 0.73
N SER A 155 -19.59 10.94 0.03
CA SER A 155 -20.61 9.89 -0.09
C SER A 155 -20.94 9.25 1.27
N ILE A 156 -19.94 9.04 2.11
CA ILE A 156 -20.14 8.53 3.48
C ILE A 156 -20.93 9.55 4.32
N TYR A 157 -20.59 10.83 4.20
CA TYR A 157 -21.29 11.90 4.94
C TYR A 157 -22.76 12.00 4.54
N THR A 158 -23.08 11.95 3.24
CA THR A 158 -24.46 11.99 2.75
C THR A 158 -25.23 10.74 3.17
N ALA A 159 -24.64 9.55 3.08
CA ALA A 159 -25.26 8.30 3.54
C ALA A 159 -25.62 8.36 5.05
N LEU A 160 -24.73 8.88 5.88
CA LEU A 160 -24.99 9.06 7.31
C LEU A 160 -26.13 10.06 7.60
N TYR A 161 -26.31 11.04 6.71
CA TYR A 161 -27.40 12.01 6.81
C TYR A 161 -28.76 11.39 6.43
N ASP A 162 -28.76 10.57 5.36
CA ASP A 162 -29.98 9.92 4.84
C ASP A 162 -30.50 8.79 5.76
N TRP A 163 -29.64 8.27 6.64
CA TRP A 163 -30.01 7.18 7.58
C TRP A 163 -30.52 7.68 8.93
N LYS A 164 -30.70 8.99 9.09
CA LYS A 164 -31.34 9.61 10.28
C LYS A 164 -32.82 9.81 10.05
#